data_a45664ecbf4930b86a867a2f18c2ff1f
#
_entry.id   a45664ecbf4930b86a867a2f18c2ff1f
#
_cell.length_a   1.000
_cell.length_b   1.000
_cell.length_c   1.000
_cell.angle_alpha   90.00
_cell.angle_beta   90.00
_cell.angle_gamma   90.00
#
_symmetry.space_group_name_H-M   'P 1'
#
loop_
_entity.id
_entity.type
_entity.pdbx_description
1 polymer ?
#
loop_
_entity_poly.entity_id
_entity_poly.type
_entity_poly.pdbx_seq_one_letter_code
_entity_poly.pdbx_strand_id
1 'polypeptide(L)'
;MDSDLIKIESPLKTDVLILGSGIAGLRCAIEIAKGGLKVTVATKDFPKESNTLYAQGGIAAAVDPDDSPKSHFEDTIRAGDGLCKEEAVKVLVEEGPERIRELISFGAEFDKKAGVYHLTKEGAHSLRRILHSGDSTGKEIEQTLMKQMAITSKIEPLAYSMGIKLAVNNDRCVGAYLLDEKKSTILPVKCRAVVLATGGAGRLFQESTNSPIATGDGMVVALEAGIEMANLEFVQFHPTALHLKNAPRFLLSESMRGEGAILRNTKGERFMEKYDKNLMELAPRDVVARAIVSELKKDKAPHVFLDLTHLDPEFIRNRFPTIYATCISYGLDITKEMIPVHPAAHYIMGGVKTDLFARTSLKGVYAAGEVSCTGVHGANRLASNSLLEGLVFGCRAGRAILEDTLPMPTKFEKDIEINTQTLSPEVVNELRRQTPSLMWQGAGISRNGSGLENLFSELLNLEAIFGKAPFERRARETWNMIQLGKAISISANYRTESRGAHFREDFPKRDDIRWKRDTTLIYKNGKHIFL
;
A
#
# COMPACT_ATOMS: atom_id res chain seq x y z
N MET A 1 7.37 33.03 26.65
CA MET A 1 7.59 31.57 26.68
C MET A 1 8.44 31.27 25.46
N ASP A 2 9.69 30.89 25.70
CA ASP A 2 10.62 30.58 24.61
C ASP A 2 9.98 29.50 23.71
N SER A 3 9.88 29.83 22.43
CA SER A 3 9.52 28.85 21.43
C SER A 3 10.59 27.76 21.49
N ASP A 4 10.25 26.58 22.01
CA ASP A 4 11.13 25.40 21.95
C ASP A 4 11.50 25.15 20.50
N LEU A 5 12.65 25.70 20.09
CA LEU A 5 13.23 25.51 18.77
C LEU A 5 13.50 24.01 18.62
N ILE A 6 12.84 23.36 17.67
CA ILE A 6 13.09 21.95 17.36
C ILE A 6 14.59 21.77 17.15
N LYS A 7 15.22 20.96 18.00
CA LYS A 7 16.66 20.72 17.97
C LYS A 7 17.04 19.86 16.78
N ILE A 8 18.06 20.28 16.02
CA ILE A 8 18.68 19.46 14.98
C ILE A 8 19.87 18.71 15.59
N GLU A 9 19.85 17.38 15.48
CA GLU A 9 20.92 16.51 15.99
C GLU A 9 22.16 16.53 15.08
N SER A 10 23.27 15.96 15.58
CA SER A 10 24.43 15.69 14.73
C SER A 10 24.10 14.62 13.68
N PRO A 11 24.57 14.76 12.42
CA PRO A 11 24.22 13.84 11.36
C PRO A 11 24.64 12.40 11.64
N LEU A 12 23.70 11.47 11.56
CA LEU A 12 23.96 10.04 11.49
C LEU A 12 24.60 9.70 10.13
N LYS A 13 25.57 8.77 10.11
CA LYS A 13 26.19 8.28 8.88
C LYS A 13 25.90 6.79 8.71
N THR A 14 25.40 6.43 7.54
CA THR A 14 25.17 5.04 7.12
C THR A 14 25.47 4.91 5.62
N ASP A 15 25.66 3.71 5.08
CA ASP A 15 25.82 3.57 3.63
C ASP A 15 24.47 3.73 2.93
N VAL A 16 23.41 3.08 3.46
CA VAL A 16 22.07 3.14 2.90
C VAL A 16 21.06 3.39 4.03
N LEU A 17 20.13 4.32 3.78
CA LEU A 17 18.97 4.56 4.63
C LEU A 17 17.73 3.95 3.97
N ILE A 18 17.01 3.10 4.70
CA ILE A 18 15.72 2.55 4.27
C ILE A 18 14.63 3.16 5.14
N LEU A 19 13.61 3.74 4.51
CA LEU A 19 12.44 4.28 5.17
C LEU A 19 11.29 3.27 5.07
N GLY A 20 10.99 2.57 6.17
CA GLY A 20 9.96 1.56 6.28
C GLY A 20 10.50 0.15 6.55
N SER A 21 9.87 -0.54 7.51
CA SER A 21 10.21 -1.89 7.99
C SER A 21 9.20 -2.97 7.55
N GLY A 22 8.40 -2.71 6.52
CA GLY A 22 7.56 -3.73 5.88
C GLY A 22 8.37 -4.70 5.01
N ILE A 23 7.69 -5.65 4.38
CA ILE A 23 8.30 -6.72 3.58
C ILE A 23 9.35 -6.23 2.57
N ALA A 24 9.08 -5.13 1.85
CA ALA A 24 10.01 -4.59 0.85
C ALA A 24 11.28 -4.02 1.49
N GLY A 25 11.12 -3.23 2.57
CA GLY A 25 12.25 -2.63 3.28
C GLY A 25 13.15 -3.66 3.95
N LEU A 26 12.55 -4.64 4.64
CA LEU A 26 13.31 -5.73 5.29
C LEU A 26 14.06 -6.58 4.27
N ARG A 27 13.39 -6.96 3.16
CA ARG A 27 14.04 -7.76 2.11
C ARG A 27 15.20 -7.00 1.45
N CYS A 28 15.01 -5.69 1.20
CA CYS A 28 16.05 -4.82 0.66
C CYS A 28 17.24 -4.69 1.64
N ALA A 29 16.98 -4.47 2.92
CA ALA A 29 18.02 -4.36 3.95
C ALA A 29 18.91 -5.62 4.03
N ILE A 30 18.29 -6.80 4.02
CA ILE A 30 19.00 -8.09 4.05
C ILE A 30 19.91 -8.23 2.83
N GLU A 31 19.44 -7.88 1.62
CA GLU A 31 20.23 -7.97 0.39
C GLU A 31 21.44 -7.05 0.42
N ILE A 32 21.25 -5.78 0.80
CA ILE A 32 22.32 -4.78 0.88
C ILE A 32 23.39 -5.19 1.92
N ALA A 33 22.95 -5.65 3.09
CA ALA A 33 23.86 -6.04 4.17
C ALA A 33 24.68 -7.29 3.81
N LYS A 34 24.10 -8.27 3.10
CA LYS A 34 24.82 -9.40 2.52
C LYS A 34 25.93 -8.94 1.53
N GLY A 35 25.69 -7.86 0.81
CA GLY A 35 26.68 -7.21 -0.06
C GLY A 35 27.72 -6.37 0.68
N GLY A 36 27.68 -6.32 2.01
CA GLY A 36 28.72 -5.72 2.85
C GLY A 36 28.53 -4.25 3.24
N LEU A 37 27.46 -3.58 2.80
CA LEU A 37 27.16 -2.19 3.17
C LEU A 37 26.42 -2.11 4.51
N LYS A 38 26.64 -1.00 5.25
CA LYS A 38 25.90 -0.66 6.47
C LYS A 38 24.52 -0.08 6.11
N VAL A 39 23.47 -0.61 6.73
CA VAL A 39 22.07 -0.22 6.48
C VAL A 39 21.44 0.28 7.76
N THR A 40 20.78 1.45 7.70
CA THR A 40 19.86 1.91 8.75
C THR A 40 18.43 1.77 8.24
N VAL A 41 17.59 1.01 8.98
CA VAL A 41 16.16 0.87 8.69
C VAL A 41 15.38 1.74 9.64
N ALA A 42 14.87 2.86 9.16
CA ALA A 42 14.06 3.79 9.94
C ALA A 42 12.56 3.51 9.75
N THR A 43 11.83 3.47 10.85
CA THR A 43 10.37 3.33 10.85
C THR A 43 9.73 4.32 11.80
N LYS A 44 8.60 4.91 11.38
CA LYS A 44 7.93 5.98 12.16
C LYS A 44 7.20 5.50 13.41
N ASP A 45 7.02 4.18 13.53
CA ASP A 45 6.33 3.57 14.66
C ASP A 45 7.13 2.39 15.22
N PHE A 46 6.45 1.52 15.96
CA PHE A 46 7.03 0.26 16.39
C PHE A 46 7.40 -0.60 15.17
N PRO A 47 8.58 -1.26 15.14
CA PRO A 47 9.09 -1.93 13.94
C PRO A 47 8.18 -2.98 13.32
N LYS A 48 7.26 -3.58 14.10
CA LYS A 48 6.27 -4.55 13.61
C LYS A 48 4.97 -3.93 13.10
N GLU A 49 4.77 -2.61 13.26
CA GLU A 49 3.56 -1.97 12.75
C GLU A 49 3.68 -1.71 11.25
N SER A 50 3.01 -2.50 10.45
CA SER A 50 3.02 -2.40 8.99
C SER A 50 1.76 -3.00 8.36
N ASN A 51 1.43 -2.64 7.12
CA ASN A 51 0.37 -3.32 6.37
C ASN A 51 0.72 -4.80 6.08
N THR A 52 2.01 -5.17 6.06
CA THR A 52 2.46 -6.56 5.92
C THR A 52 1.91 -7.42 7.06
N LEU A 53 1.98 -6.94 8.30
CA LEU A 53 1.46 -7.65 9.48
C LEU A 53 -0.02 -8.05 9.34
N TYR A 54 -0.81 -7.18 8.72
CA TYR A 54 -2.27 -7.35 8.59
C TYR A 54 -2.71 -8.06 7.31
N ALA A 55 -1.79 -8.48 6.45
CA ALA A 55 -2.11 -9.19 5.22
C ALA A 55 -2.56 -10.64 5.52
N GLN A 56 -3.82 -10.94 5.20
CA GLN A 56 -4.49 -12.20 5.58
C GLN A 56 -4.41 -13.28 4.50
N GLY A 57 -4.68 -12.91 3.23
CA GLY A 57 -4.95 -13.85 2.15
C GLY A 57 -3.81 -14.81 1.85
N GLY A 58 -2.66 -14.28 1.50
CA GLY A 58 -1.50 -15.07 1.14
C GLY A 58 -0.54 -14.34 0.19
N ILE A 59 0.38 -15.10 -0.36
CA ILE A 59 1.35 -14.65 -1.35
C ILE A 59 1.26 -15.52 -2.61
N ALA A 60 1.09 -14.88 -3.77
CA ALA A 60 0.94 -15.57 -5.04
C ALA A 60 2.33 -15.96 -5.60
N ALA A 61 2.53 -17.24 -5.94
CA ALA A 61 3.69 -17.68 -6.71
C ALA A 61 3.42 -19.04 -7.38
N ALA A 62 3.91 -19.21 -8.60
CA ALA A 62 3.79 -20.48 -9.33
C ALA A 62 4.84 -21.48 -8.81
N VAL A 63 4.54 -22.13 -7.69
CA VAL A 63 5.41 -23.13 -7.04
C VAL A 63 4.95 -24.57 -7.22
N ASP A 64 3.69 -24.77 -7.66
CA ASP A 64 3.11 -26.07 -7.95
C ASP A 64 3.57 -26.56 -9.34
N PRO A 65 3.85 -27.88 -9.52
CA PRO A 65 4.20 -28.45 -10.84
C PRO A 65 3.14 -28.22 -11.92
N ASP A 66 1.86 -28.11 -11.55
CA ASP A 66 0.75 -27.87 -12.47
C ASP A 66 0.53 -26.39 -12.80
N ASP A 67 1.29 -25.48 -12.17
CA ASP A 67 1.25 -24.04 -12.43
C ASP A 67 2.55 -23.58 -13.15
N SER A 68 2.51 -22.37 -13.71
CA SER A 68 3.67 -21.79 -14.37
C SER A 68 3.74 -20.27 -14.22
N PRO A 69 4.94 -19.67 -14.28
CA PRO A 69 5.10 -18.22 -14.39
C PRO A 69 4.28 -17.62 -15.53
N LYS A 70 4.12 -18.33 -16.65
CA LYS A 70 3.29 -17.90 -17.80
C LYS A 70 1.83 -17.74 -17.40
N SER A 71 1.24 -18.73 -16.73
CA SER A 71 -0.16 -18.68 -16.27
C SER A 71 -0.36 -17.53 -15.26
N HIS A 72 0.61 -17.33 -14.33
CA HIS A 72 0.57 -16.22 -13.37
C HIS A 72 0.71 -14.86 -14.07
N PHE A 73 1.55 -14.78 -15.11
CA PHE A 73 1.69 -13.60 -15.97
C PHE A 73 0.35 -13.24 -16.64
N GLU A 74 -0.30 -14.20 -17.31
CA GLU A 74 -1.57 -13.98 -18.01
C GLU A 74 -2.68 -13.49 -17.07
N ASP A 75 -2.78 -14.06 -15.86
CA ASP A 75 -3.73 -13.62 -14.84
C ASP A 75 -3.43 -12.20 -14.37
N THR A 76 -2.15 -11.84 -14.17
CA THR A 76 -1.73 -10.51 -13.72
C THR A 76 -2.02 -9.45 -14.79
N ILE A 77 -1.68 -9.71 -16.05
CA ILE A 77 -1.95 -8.81 -17.19
C ILE A 77 -3.45 -8.58 -17.33
N ARG A 78 -4.25 -9.65 -17.25
CA ARG A 78 -5.72 -9.56 -17.33
C ARG A 78 -6.30 -8.70 -16.21
N ALA A 79 -5.85 -8.91 -14.96
CA ALA A 79 -6.31 -8.14 -13.81
C ALA A 79 -5.96 -6.65 -13.90
N GLY A 80 -4.79 -6.32 -14.46
CA GLY A 80 -4.30 -4.94 -14.57
C GLY A 80 -4.96 -4.10 -15.65
N ASP A 81 -5.95 -4.63 -16.34
CA ASP A 81 -6.86 -3.94 -17.28
C ASP A 81 -6.12 -3.09 -18.34
N GLY A 82 -5.05 -3.68 -18.92
CA GLY A 82 -4.30 -3.14 -20.05
C GLY A 82 -3.26 -2.08 -19.72
N LEU A 83 -2.96 -1.82 -18.45
CA LEU A 83 -1.91 -0.87 -18.02
C LEU A 83 -0.72 -1.52 -17.31
N CYS A 84 -0.67 -2.85 -17.20
CA CYS A 84 0.55 -3.51 -16.72
C CYS A 84 1.72 -3.27 -17.69
N LYS A 85 2.91 -3.08 -17.15
CA LYS A 85 4.16 -3.19 -17.91
C LYS A 85 4.57 -4.66 -17.96
N GLU A 86 4.53 -5.23 -19.16
CA GLU A 86 4.77 -6.67 -19.35
C GLU A 86 6.13 -7.10 -18.78
N GLU A 87 7.18 -6.29 -18.95
CA GLU A 87 8.51 -6.59 -18.41
C GLU A 87 8.50 -6.63 -16.86
N ALA A 88 7.74 -5.76 -16.21
CA ALA A 88 7.64 -5.75 -14.75
C ALA A 88 6.85 -6.96 -14.24
N VAL A 89 5.78 -7.34 -14.92
CA VAL A 89 5.02 -8.54 -14.60
C VAL A 89 5.87 -9.79 -14.81
N LYS A 90 6.62 -9.86 -15.92
CA LYS A 90 7.54 -10.96 -16.20
C LYS A 90 8.58 -11.13 -15.08
N VAL A 91 9.21 -10.04 -14.66
CA VAL A 91 10.14 -10.04 -13.51
C VAL A 91 9.47 -10.58 -12.26
N LEU A 92 8.27 -10.11 -11.93
CA LEU A 92 7.53 -10.55 -10.75
C LEU A 92 7.32 -12.07 -10.74
N VAL A 93 6.78 -12.61 -11.83
CA VAL A 93 6.34 -14.01 -11.89
C VAL A 93 7.50 -14.99 -12.07
N GLU A 94 8.59 -14.59 -12.74
CA GLU A 94 9.77 -15.43 -12.95
C GLU A 94 10.66 -15.48 -11.69
N GLU A 95 10.85 -14.36 -10.98
CA GLU A 95 11.64 -14.33 -9.74
C GLU A 95 10.85 -14.76 -8.51
N GLY A 96 9.52 -14.69 -8.58
CA GLY A 96 8.62 -14.98 -7.45
C GLY A 96 8.89 -16.33 -6.78
N PRO A 97 8.93 -17.47 -7.51
CA PRO A 97 9.18 -18.78 -6.91
C PRO A 97 10.52 -18.87 -6.18
N GLU A 98 11.57 -18.19 -6.67
CA GLU A 98 12.87 -18.12 -5.98
C GLU A 98 12.76 -17.34 -4.68
N ARG A 99 12.04 -16.20 -4.66
CA ARG A 99 11.86 -15.41 -3.43
C ARG A 99 11.06 -16.18 -2.39
N ILE A 100 10.10 -17.01 -2.78
CA ILE A 100 9.38 -17.91 -1.86
C ILE A 100 10.34 -18.96 -1.27
N ARG A 101 11.17 -19.62 -2.10
CA ARG A 101 12.16 -20.58 -1.60
C ARG A 101 13.14 -19.92 -0.62
N GLU A 102 13.53 -18.69 -0.88
CA GLU A 102 14.39 -17.91 0.02
C GLU A 102 13.69 -17.62 1.36
N LEU A 103 12.42 -17.19 1.38
CA LEU A 103 11.64 -17.02 2.61
C LEU A 103 11.57 -18.31 3.43
N ILE A 104 11.33 -19.44 2.77
CA ILE A 104 11.30 -20.75 3.42
C ILE A 104 12.67 -21.09 4.01
N SER A 105 13.76 -20.77 3.31
CA SER A 105 15.13 -20.95 3.83
C SER A 105 15.43 -20.07 5.05
N PHE A 106 14.74 -18.93 5.18
CA PHE A 106 14.80 -18.07 6.37
C PHE A 106 13.91 -18.55 7.51
N GLY A 107 13.11 -19.61 7.28
CA GLY A 107 12.25 -20.23 8.28
C GLY A 107 10.77 -19.85 8.21
N ALA A 108 10.29 -19.31 7.09
CA ALA A 108 8.86 -19.09 6.90
C ALA A 108 8.10 -20.41 6.75
N GLU A 109 6.99 -20.52 7.47
CA GLU A 109 6.14 -21.72 7.47
C GLU A 109 4.82 -21.42 6.77
N PHE A 110 4.55 -22.17 5.69
CA PHE A 110 3.27 -22.15 4.97
C PHE A 110 2.51 -23.44 5.20
N ASP A 111 1.20 -23.37 5.17
CA ASP A 111 0.32 -24.51 5.42
C ASP A 111 0.58 -25.64 4.43
N LYS A 112 0.60 -26.88 4.97
CA LYS A 112 0.79 -28.12 4.20
C LYS A 112 -0.30 -29.12 4.49
N LYS A 113 -0.65 -29.92 3.46
CA LYS A 113 -1.51 -31.09 3.59
C LYS A 113 -0.75 -32.30 3.04
N ALA A 114 -0.58 -33.32 3.86
CA ALA A 114 0.21 -34.52 3.51
C ALA A 114 1.63 -34.19 2.99
N GLY A 115 2.30 -33.17 3.58
CA GLY A 115 3.67 -32.77 3.23
C GLY A 115 3.79 -31.84 2.03
N VAL A 116 2.72 -31.60 1.27
CA VAL A 116 2.67 -30.69 0.10
C VAL A 116 2.03 -29.36 0.52
N TYR A 117 2.48 -28.23 -0.07
CA TYR A 117 1.88 -26.91 0.21
C TYR A 117 0.39 -26.91 -0.14
N HIS A 118 -0.42 -26.47 0.81
CA HIS A 118 -1.84 -26.29 0.62
C HIS A 118 -2.09 -24.92 -0.02
N LEU A 119 -2.27 -24.91 -1.34
CA LEU A 119 -2.48 -23.68 -2.09
C LEU A 119 -3.97 -23.33 -2.18
N THR A 120 -4.29 -22.05 -2.04
CA THR A 120 -5.64 -21.52 -2.23
C THR A 120 -5.78 -20.72 -3.52
N LYS A 121 -7.03 -20.41 -3.87
CA LYS A 121 -7.39 -19.59 -5.02
C LYS A 121 -8.12 -18.34 -4.56
N GLU A 122 -7.73 -17.20 -5.09
CA GLU A 122 -8.43 -15.92 -4.92
C GLU A 122 -9.01 -15.45 -6.24
N GLY A 123 -9.82 -14.39 -6.21
CA GLY A 123 -10.49 -13.85 -7.39
C GLY A 123 -9.52 -13.50 -8.51
N ALA A 124 -9.96 -13.72 -9.75
CA ALA A 124 -9.22 -13.50 -10.99
C ALA A 124 -7.98 -14.39 -11.21
N HIS A 125 -7.60 -15.27 -10.29
CA HIS A 125 -6.60 -16.31 -10.55
C HIS A 125 -7.21 -17.48 -11.33
N SER A 126 -6.50 -17.99 -12.32
CA SER A 126 -6.90 -19.19 -13.06
C SER A 126 -6.63 -20.48 -12.28
N LEU A 127 -5.52 -20.54 -11.52
CA LEU A 127 -5.06 -21.70 -10.77
C LEU A 127 -4.90 -21.39 -9.26
N ARG A 128 -4.81 -22.45 -8.46
CA ARG A 128 -4.45 -22.35 -7.04
C ARG A 128 -2.94 -22.11 -6.92
N ARG A 129 -2.52 -20.90 -6.52
CA ARG A 129 -1.09 -20.53 -6.36
C ARG A 129 -0.79 -19.71 -5.13
N ILE A 130 -1.77 -19.53 -4.26
CA ILE A 130 -1.63 -18.67 -3.10
C ILE A 130 -1.11 -19.52 -1.94
N LEU A 131 0.15 -19.30 -1.56
CA LEU A 131 0.70 -19.83 -0.31
C LEU A 131 0.14 -19.01 0.85
N HIS A 132 -0.21 -19.69 1.94
CA HIS A 132 -0.77 -19.05 3.13
C HIS A 132 -0.32 -19.73 4.42
N SER A 133 -0.41 -19.00 5.52
CA SER A 133 -0.25 -19.49 6.90
C SER A 133 -1.53 -19.10 7.65
N GLY A 134 -2.49 -20.03 7.68
CA GLY A 134 -3.86 -19.77 8.13
C GLY A 134 -4.49 -18.60 7.39
N ASP A 135 -4.94 -17.61 8.16
CA ASP A 135 -5.46 -16.31 7.69
C ASP A 135 -4.60 -15.11 8.19
N SER A 136 -3.28 -15.35 8.38
CA SER A 136 -2.32 -14.36 8.88
C SER A 136 -0.95 -14.44 8.20
N THR A 137 -0.94 -14.68 6.90
CA THR A 137 0.27 -14.92 6.10
C THR A 137 1.29 -13.79 6.18
N GLY A 138 0.83 -12.55 6.15
CA GLY A 138 1.73 -11.40 6.26
C GLY A 138 2.49 -11.35 7.57
N LYS A 139 1.85 -11.74 8.68
CA LYS A 139 2.49 -11.84 10.01
C LYS A 139 3.62 -12.87 10.00
N GLU A 140 3.41 -14.03 9.40
CA GLU A 140 4.44 -15.07 9.26
C GLU A 140 5.65 -14.57 8.48
N ILE A 141 5.41 -13.95 7.31
CA ILE A 141 6.46 -13.41 6.46
C ILE A 141 7.23 -12.28 7.17
N GLU A 142 6.54 -11.34 7.79
CA GLU A 142 7.18 -10.22 8.49
C GLU A 142 8.04 -10.69 9.66
N GLN A 143 7.52 -11.61 10.49
CA GLN A 143 8.27 -12.17 11.61
C GLN A 143 9.53 -12.91 11.15
N THR A 144 9.44 -13.65 10.06
CA THR A 144 10.58 -14.36 9.46
C THR A 144 11.64 -13.37 8.96
N LEU A 145 11.25 -12.34 8.22
CA LEU A 145 12.20 -11.31 7.75
C LEU A 145 12.80 -10.49 8.90
N MET A 146 12.03 -10.20 9.95
CA MET A 146 12.57 -9.51 11.14
C MET A 146 13.59 -10.37 11.91
N LYS A 147 13.33 -11.67 12.06
CA LYS A 147 14.31 -12.62 12.63
C LYS A 147 15.58 -12.64 11.79
N GLN A 148 15.44 -12.74 10.45
CA GLN A 148 16.56 -12.74 9.53
C GLN A 148 17.35 -11.42 9.59
N MET A 149 16.66 -10.27 9.67
CA MET A 149 17.30 -8.96 9.86
C MET A 149 18.11 -8.92 11.16
N ALA A 150 17.56 -9.42 12.26
CA ALA A 150 18.21 -9.38 13.58
C ALA A 150 19.53 -10.16 13.63
N ILE A 151 19.65 -11.25 12.86
CA ILE A 151 20.89 -12.06 12.78
C ILE A 151 21.83 -11.59 11.66
N THR A 152 21.38 -10.69 10.78
CA THR A 152 22.20 -10.14 9.70
C THR A 152 23.02 -8.96 10.22
N SER A 153 24.36 -9.11 10.22
CA SER A 153 25.26 -8.02 10.60
C SER A 153 25.07 -6.79 9.71
N LYS A 154 25.44 -5.60 10.21
CA LYS A 154 25.39 -4.30 9.51
C LYS A 154 23.99 -3.71 9.28
N ILE A 155 22.93 -4.29 9.82
CA ILE A 155 21.59 -3.67 9.81
C ILE A 155 21.32 -3.06 11.21
N GLU A 156 21.05 -1.76 11.23
CA GLU A 156 20.69 -1.01 12.44
C GLU A 156 19.23 -0.55 12.34
N PRO A 157 18.32 -1.05 13.19
CA PRO A 157 16.95 -0.54 13.26
C PRO A 157 16.90 0.81 13.97
N LEU A 158 16.09 1.73 13.46
CA LEU A 158 15.82 3.04 14.03
C LEU A 158 14.30 3.25 14.09
N ALA A 159 13.70 2.90 15.24
CA ALA A 159 12.26 3.03 15.46
C ALA A 159 11.86 4.46 15.85
N TYR A 160 10.59 4.80 15.66
CA TYR A 160 9.99 6.11 15.96
C TYR A 160 10.68 7.27 15.24
N SER A 161 11.14 7.00 14.02
CA SER A 161 11.88 7.94 13.19
C SER A 161 11.21 8.05 11.82
N MET A 162 10.48 9.14 11.61
CA MET A 162 9.70 9.40 10.39
C MET A 162 10.54 10.17 9.37
N GLY A 163 10.69 9.65 8.16
CA GLY A 163 11.27 10.41 7.04
C GLY A 163 10.38 11.59 6.66
N ILE A 164 10.93 12.82 6.72
CA ILE A 164 10.16 14.04 6.47
C ILE A 164 10.64 14.82 5.24
N LYS A 165 11.87 14.63 4.80
CA LYS A 165 12.43 15.31 3.62
C LYS A 165 13.68 14.58 3.12
N LEU A 166 13.87 14.51 1.78
CA LEU A 166 15.14 14.10 1.19
C LEU A 166 16.13 15.26 1.16
N ALA A 167 17.40 14.96 1.43
CA ALA A 167 18.49 15.90 1.24
C ALA A 167 19.02 15.74 -0.19
N VAL A 168 18.84 16.77 -1.03
CA VAL A 168 19.24 16.74 -2.44
C VAL A 168 20.34 17.76 -2.68
N ASN A 169 21.40 17.36 -3.38
CA ASN A 169 22.49 18.23 -3.79
C ASN A 169 22.90 17.88 -5.22
N ASN A 170 22.90 18.86 -6.13
CA ASN A 170 23.23 18.69 -7.54
C ASN A 170 22.51 17.50 -8.20
N ASP A 171 21.19 17.50 -8.18
CA ASP A 171 20.30 16.47 -8.76
C ASP A 171 20.57 15.03 -8.25
N ARG A 172 21.13 14.92 -7.06
CA ARG A 172 21.37 13.65 -6.39
C ARG A 172 20.93 13.71 -4.93
N CYS A 173 20.25 12.66 -4.48
CA CYS A 173 19.99 12.44 -3.06
C CYS A 173 21.29 12.11 -2.32
N VAL A 174 21.52 12.81 -1.21
CA VAL A 174 22.71 12.68 -0.35
C VAL A 174 22.34 12.24 1.07
N GLY A 175 21.05 11.99 1.31
CA GLY A 175 20.52 11.57 2.60
C GLY A 175 19.06 12.00 2.80
N ALA A 176 18.64 12.03 4.06
CA ALA A 176 17.30 12.47 4.44
C ALA A 176 17.30 13.11 5.83
N TYR A 177 16.21 13.80 6.14
CA TYR A 177 15.92 14.29 7.49
C TYR A 177 14.81 13.45 8.09
N LEU A 178 15.02 12.99 9.32
CA LEU A 178 14.06 12.20 10.06
C LEU A 178 13.55 13.01 11.26
N LEU A 179 12.27 12.88 11.55
CA LEU A 179 11.70 13.31 12.81
C LEU A 179 11.85 12.17 13.82
N ASP A 180 12.67 12.36 14.84
CA ASP A 180 12.74 11.46 16.01
C ASP A 180 11.61 11.86 16.98
N GLU A 181 10.56 11.05 17.01
CA GLU A 181 9.36 11.34 17.81
C GLU A 181 9.66 11.28 19.32
N LYS A 182 10.54 10.37 19.75
CA LYS A 182 10.86 10.19 21.17
C LYS A 182 11.63 11.36 21.77
N LYS A 183 12.49 11.97 20.97
CA LYS A 183 13.30 13.11 21.38
C LYS A 183 12.69 14.44 20.97
N SER A 184 11.67 14.43 20.10
CA SER A 184 11.12 15.64 19.45
C SER A 184 12.22 16.46 18.74
N THR A 185 13.12 15.77 18.01
CA THR A 185 14.25 16.35 17.31
C THR A 185 14.26 15.98 15.84
N ILE A 186 15.03 16.73 15.02
CA ILE A 186 15.33 16.35 13.66
C ILE A 186 16.69 15.67 13.64
N LEU A 187 16.72 14.45 13.11
CA LEU A 187 17.93 13.68 12.89
C LEU A 187 18.29 13.70 11.39
N PRO A 188 19.31 14.47 10.97
CA PRO A 188 19.87 14.41 9.64
C PRO A 188 20.58 13.07 9.43
N VAL A 189 20.35 12.40 8.30
CA VAL A 189 21.02 11.14 7.95
C VAL A 189 21.76 11.32 6.63
N LYS A 190 23.08 11.22 6.66
CA LYS A 190 23.95 11.26 5.49
C LYS A 190 24.20 9.85 4.97
N CYS A 191 23.88 9.58 3.69
CA CYS A 191 24.04 8.26 3.09
C CYS A 191 24.30 8.32 1.57
N ARG A 192 24.69 7.20 0.98
CA ARG A 192 24.90 7.04 -0.48
C ARG A 192 23.56 6.97 -1.22
N ALA A 193 22.58 6.29 -0.60
CA ALA A 193 21.29 6.02 -1.19
C ALA A 193 20.18 6.00 -0.11
N VAL A 194 18.99 6.38 -0.53
CA VAL A 194 17.74 6.26 0.27
C VAL A 194 16.79 5.33 -0.44
N VAL A 195 16.20 4.39 0.30
CA VAL A 195 15.14 3.51 -0.20
C VAL A 195 13.83 3.90 0.46
N LEU A 196 12.84 4.25 -0.36
CA LEU A 196 11.46 4.44 0.07
C LEU A 196 10.75 3.08 0.08
N ALA A 197 10.37 2.61 1.27
CA ALA A 197 9.64 1.35 1.49
C ALA A 197 8.51 1.54 2.51
N THR A 198 7.91 2.73 2.50
CA THR A 198 7.00 3.26 3.53
C THR A 198 5.57 2.73 3.44
N GLY A 199 5.29 1.84 2.47
CA GLY A 199 3.94 1.33 2.22
C GLY A 199 3.03 2.36 1.55
N GLY A 200 1.74 2.10 1.60
CA GLY A 200 0.73 2.86 0.87
C GLY A 200 0.06 3.99 1.67
N ALA A 201 -1.15 4.31 1.26
CA ALA A 201 -1.87 5.50 1.72
C ALA A 201 -3.36 5.25 1.97
N GLY A 202 -3.77 4.04 2.36
CA GLY A 202 -5.19 3.71 2.51
C GLY A 202 -5.91 4.54 3.57
N ARG A 203 -5.18 5.12 4.55
CA ARG A 203 -5.77 6.00 5.59
C ARG A 203 -6.19 7.38 5.06
N LEU A 204 -5.92 7.67 3.78
CA LEU A 204 -6.51 8.81 3.09
C LEU A 204 -8.03 8.67 2.92
N PHE A 205 -8.59 7.49 3.09
CA PHE A 205 -10.02 7.24 2.91
C PHE A 205 -10.68 6.90 4.23
N GLN A 206 -11.91 7.38 4.42
CA GLN A 206 -12.70 7.16 5.64
C GLN A 206 -12.87 5.67 5.96
N GLU A 207 -13.20 4.87 4.95
CA GLU A 207 -13.31 3.43 5.05
C GLU A 207 -12.00 2.82 4.57
N SER A 208 -11.21 2.21 5.47
CA SER A 208 -9.88 1.67 5.16
C SER A 208 -9.55 0.44 6.00
N THR A 209 -9.03 -0.60 5.36
CA THR A 209 -8.52 -1.81 6.01
C THR A 209 -7.06 -1.68 6.43
N ASN A 210 -6.41 -0.56 6.12
CA ASN A 210 -4.99 -0.37 6.35
C ASN A 210 -4.70 0.00 7.81
N SER A 211 -3.47 -0.32 8.25
CA SER A 211 -2.89 0.16 9.50
C SER A 211 -3.01 1.69 9.65
N PRO A 212 -3.16 2.21 10.88
CA PRO A 212 -3.20 3.66 11.15
C PRO A 212 -2.02 4.45 10.59
N ILE A 213 -0.89 3.78 10.35
CA ILE A 213 0.34 4.41 9.84
C ILE A 213 0.38 4.57 8.30
N ALA A 214 -0.59 4.02 7.55
CA ALA A 214 -0.60 4.08 6.09
C ALA A 214 -1.11 5.45 5.57
N THR A 215 -0.33 6.49 5.75
CA THR A 215 -0.65 7.91 5.50
C THR A 215 0.04 8.49 4.26
N GLY A 216 0.77 7.67 3.48
CA GLY A 216 1.38 8.09 2.21
C GLY A 216 2.66 8.89 2.33
N ASP A 217 3.35 8.84 3.47
CA ASP A 217 4.47 9.74 3.79
C ASP A 217 5.61 9.69 2.79
N GLY A 218 6.05 8.48 2.39
CA GLY A 218 7.14 8.35 1.42
C GLY A 218 6.76 8.83 0.03
N MET A 219 5.48 8.72 -0.35
CA MET A 219 4.99 9.27 -1.62
C MET A 219 5.08 10.80 -1.60
N VAL A 220 4.73 11.44 -0.47
CA VAL A 220 4.82 12.91 -0.34
C VAL A 220 6.27 13.37 -0.28
N VAL A 221 7.13 12.67 0.46
CA VAL A 221 8.58 12.96 0.50
C VAL A 221 9.20 12.89 -0.91
N ALA A 222 8.79 11.91 -1.73
CA ALA A 222 9.21 11.81 -3.13
C ALA A 222 8.64 12.94 -3.98
N LEU A 223 7.35 13.24 -3.83
CA LEU A 223 6.66 14.30 -4.57
C LEU A 223 7.29 15.67 -4.29
N GLU A 224 7.53 16.02 -3.01
CA GLU A 224 8.18 17.25 -2.59
C GLU A 224 9.64 17.37 -3.12
N ALA A 225 10.30 16.23 -3.37
CA ALA A 225 11.63 16.19 -3.98
C ALA A 225 11.61 16.26 -5.52
N GLY A 226 10.44 16.39 -6.15
CA GLY A 226 10.29 16.46 -7.59
C GLY A 226 10.47 15.12 -8.32
N ILE A 227 10.36 14.00 -7.61
CA ILE A 227 10.43 12.66 -8.19
C ILE A 227 9.13 12.37 -8.97
N GLU A 228 9.26 11.69 -10.11
CA GLU A 228 8.13 11.26 -10.91
C GLU A 228 7.21 10.33 -10.13
N MET A 229 5.92 10.69 -10.10
CA MET A 229 4.84 9.85 -9.59
C MET A 229 4.02 9.31 -10.76
N ALA A 230 3.49 8.09 -10.63
CA ALA A 230 2.65 7.52 -11.67
C ALA A 230 1.38 6.89 -11.11
N ASN A 231 0.28 6.99 -11.88
CA ASN A 231 -0.95 6.22 -11.69
C ASN A 231 -1.63 6.41 -10.32
N LEU A 232 -1.52 7.58 -9.70
CA LEU A 232 -2.05 7.87 -8.36
C LEU A 232 -3.59 7.76 -8.28
N GLU A 233 -4.30 7.85 -9.41
CA GLU A 233 -5.75 7.69 -9.50
C GLU A 233 -6.23 6.25 -9.25
N PHE A 234 -5.35 5.24 -9.34
CA PHE A 234 -5.72 3.84 -9.17
C PHE A 234 -5.58 3.41 -7.72
N VAL A 235 -6.68 3.52 -6.98
CA VAL A 235 -6.82 3.05 -5.59
C VAL A 235 -7.79 1.88 -5.57
N GLN A 236 -7.33 0.73 -5.13
CA GLN A 236 -8.14 -0.49 -5.02
C GLN A 236 -8.92 -0.47 -3.70
N PHE A 237 -10.23 -0.65 -3.79
CA PHE A 237 -11.10 -0.85 -2.65
C PHE A 237 -11.38 -2.35 -2.49
N HIS A 238 -11.10 -2.89 -1.30
CA HIS A 238 -11.47 -4.27 -0.99
C HIS A 238 -12.97 -4.34 -0.75
N PRO A 239 -13.70 -5.27 -1.39
CA PRO A 239 -15.16 -5.31 -1.32
C PRO A 239 -15.69 -5.61 0.09
N THR A 240 -14.98 -6.46 0.84
CA THR A 240 -15.48 -7.05 2.08
C THR A 240 -14.61 -6.66 3.28
N ALA A 241 -14.87 -5.48 3.86
CA ALA A 241 -14.39 -5.09 5.19
C ALA A 241 -15.55 -5.18 6.19
N LEU A 242 -15.27 -5.64 7.40
CA LEU A 242 -16.25 -5.77 8.48
C LEU A 242 -16.91 -4.42 8.77
N HIS A 243 -18.24 -4.39 8.80
CA HIS A 243 -19.02 -3.19 9.06
C HIS A 243 -19.92 -3.35 10.30
N LEU A 244 -19.29 -3.47 11.46
CA LEU A 244 -19.97 -3.50 12.76
C LEU A 244 -19.76 -2.19 13.51
N LYS A 245 -20.75 -1.81 14.31
CA LYS A 245 -20.64 -0.68 15.23
C LYS A 245 -19.51 -0.96 16.24
N ASN A 246 -18.62 0.02 16.43
CA ASN A 246 -17.45 -0.06 17.32
C ASN A 246 -16.36 -1.07 16.92
N ALA A 247 -16.48 -1.73 15.77
CA ALA A 247 -15.41 -2.53 15.21
C ALA A 247 -14.57 -1.71 14.21
N PRO A 248 -13.25 -1.96 14.11
CA PRO A 248 -12.46 -1.41 13.01
C PRO A 248 -12.92 -2.00 11.67
N ARG A 249 -12.55 -1.36 10.56
CA ARG A 249 -12.75 -1.92 9.22
C ARG A 249 -11.77 -3.09 9.01
N PHE A 250 -12.02 -4.17 9.74
CA PHE A 250 -11.21 -5.38 9.68
C PHE A 250 -11.39 -6.06 8.33
N LEU A 251 -10.26 -6.44 7.70
CA LEU A 251 -10.28 -7.13 6.42
C LEU A 251 -10.91 -8.52 6.58
N LEU A 252 -11.89 -8.84 5.74
CA LEU A 252 -12.37 -10.19 5.55
C LEU A 252 -11.77 -10.71 4.26
N SER A 253 -10.81 -11.64 4.39
CA SER A 253 -10.01 -12.13 3.29
C SER A 253 -10.84 -12.54 2.08
N GLU A 254 -10.31 -12.26 0.89
CA GLU A 254 -10.90 -12.71 -0.37
C GLU A 254 -11.01 -14.24 -0.46
N SER A 255 -10.13 -14.96 0.24
CA SER A 255 -10.21 -16.41 0.34
C SER A 255 -11.54 -16.92 0.91
N MET A 256 -12.26 -16.13 1.73
CA MET A 256 -13.62 -16.49 2.16
C MET A 256 -14.57 -16.65 0.96
N ARG A 257 -14.51 -15.72 -0.01
CA ARG A 257 -15.27 -15.82 -1.26
C ARG A 257 -14.75 -16.96 -2.13
N GLY A 258 -13.45 -17.19 -2.12
CA GLY A 258 -12.79 -18.32 -2.79
C GLY A 258 -13.24 -19.69 -2.25
N GLU A 259 -13.54 -19.77 -0.95
CA GLU A 259 -14.05 -20.98 -0.29
C GLU A 259 -15.60 -21.06 -0.31
N GLY A 260 -16.28 -20.12 -0.97
CA GLY A 260 -17.71 -20.22 -1.27
C GLY A 260 -18.62 -19.23 -0.53
N ALA A 261 -18.09 -18.21 0.17
CA ALA A 261 -18.94 -17.18 0.77
C ALA A 261 -19.72 -16.39 -0.28
N ILE A 262 -20.98 -16.10 0.01
CA ILE A 262 -21.96 -15.49 -0.91
C ILE A 262 -22.26 -14.05 -0.47
N LEU A 263 -22.31 -13.11 -1.41
CA LEU A 263 -22.74 -11.73 -1.15
C LEU A 263 -24.26 -11.59 -1.27
N ARG A 264 -24.89 -11.08 -0.21
CA ARG A 264 -26.34 -10.84 -0.15
C ARG A 264 -26.67 -9.40 0.15
N ASN A 265 -27.73 -8.89 -0.47
CA ASN A 265 -28.30 -7.57 -0.14
C ASN A 265 -29.15 -7.63 1.14
N THR A 266 -29.76 -6.52 1.53
CA THR A 266 -30.59 -6.42 2.75
C THR A 266 -31.85 -7.28 2.71
N LYS A 267 -32.25 -7.76 1.53
CA LYS A 267 -33.38 -8.66 1.34
C LYS A 267 -32.97 -10.15 1.38
N GLY A 268 -31.67 -10.44 1.62
CA GLY A 268 -31.13 -11.79 1.59
C GLY A 268 -30.88 -12.34 0.18
N GLU A 269 -31.07 -11.55 -0.89
CA GLU A 269 -30.87 -11.98 -2.26
C GLU A 269 -29.36 -11.99 -2.61
N ARG A 270 -28.89 -13.06 -3.25
CA ARG A 270 -27.58 -13.10 -3.92
C ARG A 270 -27.61 -12.17 -5.11
N PHE A 271 -26.79 -11.12 -5.14
CA PHE A 271 -26.90 -10.08 -6.16
C PHE A 271 -25.79 -10.12 -7.23
N MET A 272 -24.66 -10.77 -6.98
CA MET A 272 -23.50 -10.72 -7.88
C MET A 272 -23.80 -11.25 -9.29
N GLU A 273 -24.73 -12.17 -9.45
CA GLU A 273 -25.16 -12.68 -10.76
C GLU A 273 -25.68 -11.57 -11.71
N LYS A 274 -26.21 -10.46 -11.14
CA LYS A 274 -26.70 -9.30 -11.92
C LYS A 274 -25.54 -8.48 -12.51
N TYR A 275 -24.34 -8.56 -11.91
CA TYR A 275 -23.18 -7.75 -12.26
C TYR A 275 -22.09 -8.52 -13.01
N ASP A 276 -21.89 -9.80 -12.68
CA ASP A 276 -21.00 -10.72 -13.38
C ASP A 276 -21.54 -12.15 -13.27
N LYS A 277 -22.14 -12.63 -14.38
CA LYS A 277 -22.77 -13.95 -14.44
C LYS A 277 -21.77 -15.11 -14.39
N ASN A 278 -20.51 -14.87 -14.77
CA ASN A 278 -19.50 -15.93 -14.91
C ASN A 278 -18.70 -16.12 -13.63
N LEU A 279 -18.17 -15.03 -13.06
CA LEU A 279 -17.26 -15.06 -11.92
C LEU A 279 -17.99 -14.79 -10.60
N MET A 280 -19.14 -14.11 -10.64
CA MET A 280 -19.94 -13.76 -9.46
C MET A 280 -19.08 -13.15 -8.35
N GLU A 281 -19.02 -13.74 -7.16
CA GLU A 281 -18.23 -13.26 -6.02
C GLU A 281 -16.72 -13.28 -6.25
N LEU A 282 -16.25 -13.99 -7.27
CA LEU A 282 -14.85 -14.07 -7.69
C LEU A 282 -14.50 -13.12 -8.85
N ALA A 283 -15.43 -12.24 -9.24
CA ALA A 283 -15.14 -11.14 -10.15
C ALA A 283 -14.03 -10.24 -9.60
N PRO A 284 -13.33 -9.47 -10.45
CA PRO A 284 -12.31 -8.50 -10.01
C PRO A 284 -12.82 -7.58 -8.90
N ARG A 285 -11.95 -7.20 -7.97
CA ARG A 285 -12.32 -6.41 -6.76
C ARG A 285 -13.07 -5.14 -7.07
N ASP A 286 -12.68 -4.43 -8.12
CA ASP A 286 -13.33 -3.20 -8.58
C ASP A 286 -14.78 -3.46 -9.02
N VAL A 287 -15.04 -4.57 -9.72
CA VAL A 287 -16.40 -4.99 -10.14
C VAL A 287 -17.26 -5.29 -8.91
N VAL A 288 -16.74 -6.10 -7.96
CA VAL A 288 -17.47 -6.46 -6.75
C VAL A 288 -17.73 -5.23 -5.86
N ALA A 289 -16.74 -4.34 -5.71
CA ALA A 289 -16.89 -3.12 -4.91
C ALA A 289 -17.96 -2.18 -5.50
N ARG A 290 -17.96 -1.98 -6.84
CA ARG A 290 -19.01 -1.19 -7.51
C ARG A 290 -20.39 -1.84 -7.42
N ALA A 291 -20.47 -3.15 -7.51
CA ALA A 291 -21.73 -3.89 -7.33
C ALA A 291 -22.31 -3.67 -5.94
N ILE A 292 -21.48 -3.76 -4.88
CA ILE A 292 -21.89 -3.48 -3.50
C ILE A 292 -22.39 -2.04 -3.38
N VAL A 293 -21.63 -1.04 -3.86
CA VAL A 293 -22.05 0.37 -3.81
C VAL A 293 -23.40 0.59 -4.53
N SER A 294 -23.63 -0.09 -5.64
CA SER A 294 -24.89 -0.03 -6.37
C SER A 294 -26.07 -0.59 -5.54
N GLU A 295 -25.90 -1.75 -4.89
CA GLU A 295 -26.93 -2.32 -4.01
C GLU A 295 -27.15 -1.45 -2.75
N LEU A 296 -26.07 -0.88 -2.16
CA LEU A 296 -26.20 0.06 -1.02
C LEU A 296 -27.01 1.31 -1.38
N LYS A 297 -26.76 1.91 -2.54
CA LYS A 297 -27.52 3.08 -3.04
C LYS A 297 -28.98 2.71 -3.28
N LYS A 298 -29.25 1.56 -3.88
CA LYS A 298 -30.59 1.07 -4.19
C LYS A 298 -31.43 0.78 -2.95
N ASP A 299 -30.83 0.11 -1.97
CA ASP A 299 -31.51 -0.30 -0.74
C ASP A 299 -31.45 0.79 0.35
N LYS A 300 -30.72 1.89 0.13
CA LYS A 300 -30.41 2.94 1.13
C LYS A 300 -29.87 2.35 2.42
N ALA A 301 -28.99 1.34 2.29
CA ALA A 301 -28.46 0.57 3.40
C ALA A 301 -26.99 0.95 3.70
N PRO A 302 -26.53 0.83 4.96
CA PRO A 302 -25.16 1.11 5.34
C PRO A 302 -24.17 -0.03 5.01
N HIS A 303 -24.66 -1.24 4.76
CA HIS A 303 -23.85 -2.43 4.45
C HIS A 303 -24.66 -3.48 3.66
N VAL A 304 -23.95 -4.42 3.03
CA VAL A 304 -24.47 -5.68 2.53
C VAL A 304 -23.96 -6.82 3.42
N PHE A 305 -24.25 -8.06 3.09
CA PHE A 305 -23.86 -9.22 3.90
C PHE A 305 -22.95 -10.17 3.12
N LEU A 306 -21.95 -10.72 3.82
CA LEU A 306 -21.16 -11.87 3.39
C LEU A 306 -21.66 -13.09 4.17
N ASP A 307 -22.17 -14.08 3.46
CA ASP A 307 -22.84 -15.26 4.02
C ASP A 307 -21.96 -16.51 3.88
N LEU A 308 -21.61 -17.11 5.03
CA LEU A 308 -20.90 -18.40 5.12
C LEU A 308 -21.74 -19.46 5.84
N THR A 309 -22.99 -19.15 6.24
CA THR A 309 -23.80 -20.02 7.12
C THR A 309 -24.17 -21.36 6.50
N HIS A 310 -23.99 -21.51 5.19
CA HIS A 310 -24.19 -22.77 4.44
C HIS A 310 -22.94 -23.67 4.44
N LEU A 311 -21.78 -23.19 4.93
CA LEU A 311 -20.55 -23.97 5.02
C LEU A 311 -20.46 -24.68 6.38
N ASP A 312 -19.65 -25.76 6.44
CA ASP A 312 -19.39 -26.46 7.69
C ASP A 312 -18.78 -25.53 8.75
N PRO A 313 -19.37 -25.41 9.96
CA PRO A 313 -18.85 -24.58 11.02
C PRO A 313 -17.43 -24.92 11.48
N GLU A 314 -17.04 -26.19 11.46
CA GLU A 314 -15.70 -26.61 11.84
C GLU A 314 -14.68 -26.20 10.77
N PHE A 315 -15.04 -26.35 9.51
CA PHE A 315 -14.23 -25.84 8.38
C PHE A 315 -13.98 -24.33 8.52
N ILE A 316 -15.02 -23.52 8.82
CA ILE A 316 -14.89 -22.06 8.96
C ILE A 316 -13.90 -21.72 10.08
N ARG A 317 -14.03 -22.33 11.26
CA ARG A 317 -13.16 -22.08 12.41
C ARG A 317 -11.69 -22.45 12.14
N ASN A 318 -11.48 -23.57 11.46
CA ASN A 318 -10.14 -24.07 11.17
C ASN A 318 -9.47 -23.30 10.03
N ARG A 319 -10.24 -22.87 9.02
CA ARG A 319 -9.73 -22.17 7.85
C ARG A 319 -9.49 -20.69 8.08
N PHE A 320 -10.32 -20.05 8.94
CA PHE A 320 -10.29 -18.62 9.21
C PHE A 320 -10.23 -18.30 10.71
N PRO A 321 -9.24 -18.82 11.45
CA PRO A 321 -9.21 -18.75 12.91
C PRO A 321 -9.13 -17.30 13.42
N THR A 322 -8.34 -16.44 12.79
CA THR A 322 -8.20 -15.03 13.19
C THR A 322 -9.46 -14.22 12.87
N ILE A 323 -10.04 -14.45 11.69
CA ILE A 323 -11.29 -13.79 11.29
C ILE A 323 -12.44 -14.22 12.22
N TYR A 324 -12.56 -15.54 12.49
CA TYR A 324 -13.55 -16.07 13.40
C TYR A 324 -13.42 -15.45 14.80
N ALA A 325 -12.21 -15.51 15.38
CA ALA A 325 -11.95 -14.96 16.70
C ALA A 325 -12.22 -13.44 16.76
N THR A 326 -11.86 -12.71 15.72
CA THR A 326 -12.14 -11.26 15.64
C THR A 326 -13.64 -11.00 15.60
N CYS A 327 -14.40 -11.68 14.76
CA CYS A 327 -15.85 -11.49 14.68
C CYS A 327 -16.55 -11.86 16.01
N ILE A 328 -16.16 -12.96 16.64
CA ILE A 328 -16.64 -13.37 17.97
C ILE A 328 -16.36 -12.30 19.03
N SER A 329 -15.20 -11.65 19.01
CA SER A 329 -14.86 -10.59 19.97
C SER A 329 -15.77 -9.36 19.88
N TYR A 330 -16.44 -9.19 18.74
CA TYR A 330 -17.48 -8.17 18.51
C TYR A 330 -18.92 -8.72 18.59
N GLY A 331 -19.09 -9.96 19.08
CA GLY A 331 -20.40 -10.57 19.29
C GLY A 331 -21.04 -11.21 18.06
N LEU A 332 -20.28 -11.48 17.00
CA LEU A 332 -20.78 -12.04 15.74
C LEU A 332 -20.24 -13.46 15.51
N ASP A 333 -21.11 -14.48 15.54
CA ASP A 333 -20.75 -15.87 15.19
C ASP A 333 -20.97 -16.11 13.70
N ILE A 334 -19.89 -15.98 12.90
CA ILE A 334 -19.92 -16.11 11.44
C ILE A 334 -20.29 -17.51 10.92
N THR A 335 -20.40 -18.50 11.81
CA THR A 335 -20.89 -19.84 11.47
C THR A 335 -22.42 -19.92 11.52
N LYS A 336 -23.11 -18.91 12.09
CA LYS A 336 -24.56 -18.86 12.30
C LYS A 336 -25.21 -17.61 11.71
N GLU A 337 -24.43 -16.55 11.54
CA GLU A 337 -24.92 -15.23 11.15
C GLU A 337 -24.16 -14.69 9.95
N MET A 338 -24.84 -13.99 9.06
CA MET A 338 -24.21 -13.29 7.94
C MET A 338 -23.39 -12.10 8.44
N ILE A 339 -22.22 -11.89 7.84
CA ILE A 339 -21.30 -10.82 8.25
C ILE A 339 -21.68 -9.52 7.54
N PRO A 340 -22.00 -8.43 8.24
CA PRO A 340 -22.19 -7.12 7.60
C PRO A 340 -20.86 -6.60 7.04
N VAL A 341 -20.85 -6.24 5.74
CA VAL A 341 -19.64 -5.83 5.02
C VAL A 341 -19.87 -4.56 4.21
N HIS A 342 -18.80 -3.79 4.07
CA HIS A 342 -18.75 -2.57 3.27
C HIS A 342 -17.40 -2.49 2.55
N PRO A 343 -17.31 -1.93 1.31
CA PRO A 343 -16.04 -1.72 0.66
C PRO A 343 -15.15 -0.72 1.42
N ALA A 344 -13.84 -0.95 1.41
CA ALA A 344 -12.87 -0.07 2.07
C ALA A 344 -11.57 0.04 1.25
N ALA A 345 -10.91 1.20 1.32
CA ALA A 345 -9.60 1.40 0.68
C ALA A 345 -8.61 0.38 1.21
N HIS A 346 -7.85 -0.24 0.31
CA HIS A 346 -7.04 -1.40 0.64
C HIS A 346 -5.63 -1.33 0.08
N TYR A 347 -5.46 -0.90 -1.17
CA TYR A 347 -4.16 -0.84 -1.84
C TYR A 347 -4.12 0.29 -2.86
N ILE A 348 -2.97 0.99 -2.97
CA ILE A 348 -2.74 1.99 -4.01
C ILE A 348 -1.77 1.41 -5.06
N MET A 349 -2.21 1.32 -6.34
CA MET A 349 -1.38 0.80 -7.43
C MET A 349 -0.39 1.84 -7.95
N GLY A 350 -0.74 3.11 -7.83
CA GLY A 350 0.12 4.23 -8.14
C GLY A 350 1.13 4.53 -7.03
N GLY A 351 2.06 5.43 -7.30
CA GLY A 351 3.10 5.83 -6.35
C GLY A 351 4.32 6.39 -7.04
N VAL A 352 5.47 6.28 -6.38
CA VAL A 352 6.78 6.66 -6.91
C VAL A 352 7.11 5.80 -8.13
N LYS A 353 7.23 6.43 -9.30
CA LYS A 353 7.55 5.72 -10.55
C LYS A 353 8.96 5.15 -10.49
N THR A 354 9.10 3.87 -10.85
CA THR A 354 10.40 3.19 -10.85
C THR A 354 10.67 2.45 -12.15
N ASP A 355 11.95 2.18 -12.39
CA ASP A 355 12.39 1.20 -13.38
C ASP A 355 12.32 -0.24 -12.81
N LEU A 356 12.75 -1.23 -13.62
CA LEU A 356 12.79 -2.64 -13.22
C LEU A 356 13.78 -2.96 -12.10
N PHE A 357 14.65 -2.01 -11.75
CA PHE A 357 15.66 -2.09 -10.71
C PHE A 357 15.31 -1.23 -9.49
N ALA A 358 14.06 -0.79 -9.40
CA ALA A 358 13.54 0.08 -8.34
C ALA A 358 14.20 1.48 -8.27
N ARG A 359 14.93 1.93 -9.31
CA ARG A 359 15.49 3.28 -9.39
C ARG A 359 14.38 4.28 -9.70
N THR A 360 14.43 5.44 -9.08
CA THR A 360 13.52 6.57 -9.35
C THR A 360 14.14 7.57 -10.32
N SER A 361 13.40 8.61 -10.69
CA SER A 361 13.92 9.72 -11.51
C SER A 361 14.99 10.57 -10.78
N LEU A 362 15.14 10.47 -9.45
CA LEU A 362 16.18 11.15 -8.68
C LEU A 362 17.32 10.18 -8.33
N LYS A 363 18.51 10.44 -8.83
CA LYS A 363 19.70 9.62 -8.54
C LYS A 363 19.94 9.46 -7.04
N GLY A 364 20.16 8.23 -6.60
CA GLY A 364 20.36 7.90 -5.18
C GLY A 364 19.08 7.69 -4.38
N VAL A 365 17.91 7.70 -5.05
CA VAL A 365 16.62 7.31 -4.46
C VAL A 365 16.09 6.09 -5.18
N TYR A 366 15.68 5.10 -4.39
CA TYR A 366 15.02 3.86 -4.83
C TYR A 366 13.67 3.75 -4.14
N ALA A 367 12.72 3.02 -4.74
CA ALA A 367 11.43 2.77 -4.11
C ALA A 367 10.97 1.34 -4.38
N ALA A 368 10.43 0.65 -3.36
CA ALA A 368 9.96 -0.72 -3.48
C ALA A 368 8.76 -1.00 -2.56
N GLY A 369 7.87 -1.89 -3.00
CA GLY A 369 6.59 -2.19 -2.36
C GLY A 369 5.56 -1.11 -2.66
N GLU A 370 4.49 -1.06 -1.88
CA GLU A 370 3.28 -0.25 -2.18
C GLU A 370 3.52 1.27 -2.32
N VAL A 371 4.65 1.80 -1.85
CA VAL A 371 5.03 3.20 -2.08
C VAL A 371 5.38 3.47 -3.55
N SER A 372 5.71 2.43 -4.31
CA SER A 372 6.21 2.51 -5.69
C SER A 372 5.15 2.14 -6.72
N CYS A 373 5.27 2.71 -7.91
CA CYS A 373 4.57 2.29 -9.12
C CYS A 373 5.56 1.56 -10.03
N THR A 374 5.66 0.24 -9.86
CA THR A 374 6.55 -0.64 -10.65
C THR A 374 5.99 -0.93 -12.05
N GLY A 375 4.68 -0.74 -12.24
CA GLY A 375 3.95 -1.12 -13.44
C GLY A 375 3.41 -2.56 -13.42
N VAL A 376 3.64 -3.33 -12.35
CA VAL A 376 3.10 -4.70 -12.20
C VAL A 376 1.57 -4.70 -12.16
N HIS A 377 0.97 -3.77 -11.43
CA HIS A 377 -0.45 -3.85 -11.10
C HIS A 377 -1.39 -3.18 -12.10
N GLY A 378 -0.87 -2.35 -12.99
CA GLY A 378 -1.70 -1.61 -13.94
C GLY A 378 -2.82 -0.83 -13.25
N ALA A 379 -4.03 -0.90 -13.80
CA ALA A 379 -5.19 -0.19 -13.28
C ALA A 379 -5.92 -0.93 -12.14
N ASN A 380 -5.60 -2.21 -11.89
CA ASN A 380 -6.22 -3.01 -10.83
C ASN A 380 -5.33 -4.21 -10.47
N ARG A 381 -5.00 -4.33 -9.20
CA ARG A 381 -4.07 -5.34 -8.69
C ARG A 381 -4.72 -6.73 -8.61
N LEU A 382 -4.05 -7.74 -9.14
CA LEU A 382 -4.37 -9.14 -8.85
C LEU A 382 -4.12 -9.44 -7.38
N ALA A 383 -5.04 -10.13 -6.73
CA ALA A 383 -4.93 -10.50 -5.31
C ALA A 383 -3.62 -11.23 -5.02
N SER A 384 -3.07 -11.05 -3.83
CA SER A 384 -1.84 -11.70 -3.33
C SER A 384 -0.54 -11.40 -4.10
N ASN A 385 -0.55 -10.51 -5.12
CA ASN A 385 0.66 -10.05 -5.80
C ASN A 385 1.44 -8.97 -5.01
N SER A 386 0.81 -8.26 -4.06
CA SER A 386 1.48 -7.15 -3.34
C SER A 386 2.62 -7.60 -2.45
N LEU A 387 2.46 -8.71 -1.72
CA LEU A 387 3.54 -9.27 -0.90
C LEU A 387 4.67 -9.78 -1.78
N LEU A 388 4.35 -10.42 -2.91
CA LEU A 388 5.35 -10.88 -3.87
C LEU A 388 6.13 -9.72 -4.49
N GLU A 389 5.44 -8.62 -4.86
CA GLU A 389 6.08 -7.39 -5.35
C GLU A 389 7.08 -6.85 -4.33
N GLY A 390 6.69 -6.76 -3.06
CA GLY A 390 7.57 -6.32 -1.99
C GLY A 390 8.85 -7.17 -1.86
N LEU A 391 8.74 -8.48 -2.00
CA LEU A 391 9.91 -9.39 -1.97
C LEU A 391 10.80 -9.24 -3.19
N VAL A 392 10.21 -9.27 -4.39
CA VAL A 392 10.96 -9.24 -5.65
C VAL A 392 11.63 -7.88 -5.83
N PHE A 393 10.87 -6.79 -5.79
CA PHE A 393 11.43 -5.45 -6.03
C PHE A 393 12.24 -4.92 -4.83
N GLY A 394 11.97 -5.37 -3.60
CA GLY A 394 12.86 -5.13 -2.46
C GLY A 394 14.24 -5.75 -2.65
N CYS A 395 14.30 -7.00 -3.12
CA CYS A 395 15.57 -7.66 -3.50
C CYS A 395 16.27 -6.93 -4.63
N ARG A 396 15.55 -6.58 -5.70
CA ARG A 396 16.10 -5.87 -6.86
C ARG A 396 16.64 -4.49 -6.50
N ALA A 397 15.96 -3.73 -5.63
CA ALA A 397 16.44 -2.47 -5.09
C ALA A 397 17.79 -2.65 -4.35
N GLY A 398 17.90 -3.68 -3.54
CA GLY A 398 19.14 -3.99 -2.84
C GLY A 398 20.30 -4.31 -3.79
N ARG A 399 20.06 -5.14 -4.80
CA ARG A 399 21.06 -5.49 -5.83
C ARG A 399 21.47 -4.25 -6.64
N ALA A 400 20.51 -3.45 -7.09
CA ALA A 400 20.80 -2.22 -7.83
C ALA A 400 21.68 -1.24 -7.05
N ILE A 401 21.44 -1.08 -5.75
CA ILE A 401 22.27 -0.22 -4.89
C ILE A 401 23.71 -0.73 -4.80
N LEU A 402 23.91 -2.04 -4.73
CA LEU A 402 25.24 -2.65 -4.72
C LEU A 402 25.96 -2.48 -6.06
N GLU A 403 25.24 -2.62 -7.18
CA GLU A 403 25.77 -2.45 -8.54
C GLU A 403 26.09 -0.98 -8.86
N ASP A 404 25.23 -0.04 -8.47
CA ASP A 404 25.38 1.39 -8.75
C ASP A 404 26.57 2.03 -8.04
N THR A 405 27.12 1.39 -6.99
CA THR A 405 28.34 1.79 -6.26
C THR A 405 28.47 3.30 -5.99
N LEU A 406 27.38 3.94 -5.62
CA LEU A 406 27.34 5.39 -5.38
C LEU A 406 28.32 5.80 -4.27
N PRO A 407 29.16 6.83 -4.47
CA PRO A 407 30.11 7.27 -3.44
C PRO A 407 29.38 7.95 -2.27
N MET A 408 30.00 7.92 -1.08
CA MET A 408 29.53 8.76 0.04
C MET A 408 29.52 10.23 -0.37
N PRO A 409 28.46 10.98 -0.09
CA PRO A 409 28.43 12.40 -0.42
C PRO A 409 29.51 13.17 0.37
N THR A 410 30.21 14.08 -0.30
CA THR A 410 31.19 14.96 0.34
C THR A 410 30.50 16.12 1.05
N LYS A 411 29.47 16.70 0.40
CA LYS A 411 28.66 17.78 0.95
C LYS A 411 27.32 17.26 1.44
N PHE A 412 26.87 17.73 2.58
CA PHE A 412 25.57 17.45 3.17
C PHE A 412 25.17 18.64 4.02
N GLU A 413 24.06 19.27 3.69
CA GLU A 413 23.52 20.35 4.49
C GLU A 413 22.90 19.79 5.76
N LYS A 414 23.37 20.25 6.89
CA LYS A 414 22.86 19.85 8.19
C LYS A 414 21.55 20.54 8.52
N ASP A 415 21.46 21.81 8.13
CA ASP A 415 20.34 22.66 8.50
C ASP A 415 19.18 22.51 7.50
N ILE A 416 17.98 22.50 8.02
CA ILE A 416 16.71 22.46 7.29
C ILE A 416 15.85 23.63 7.77
N GLU A 417 15.16 24.29 6.86
CA GLU A 417 14.18 25.31 7.24
C GLU A 417 13.08 24.66 8.09
N ILE A 418 12.94 25.12 9.33
CA ILE A 418 11.98 24.61 10.29
C ILE A 418 10.76 25.53 10.31
N ASN A 419 9.57 24.98 10.12
CA ASN A 419 8.34 25.68 10.40
C ASN A 419 8.08 25.65 11.92
N THR A 420 8.18 26.80 12.55
CA THR A 420 7.92 26.96 14.00
C THR A 420 6.46 27.15 14.34
N GLN A 421 5.58 27.31 13.32
CA GLN A 421 4.14 27.41 13.54
C GLN A 421 3.58 26.04 13.93
N THR A 422 3.07 25.93 15.15
CA THR A 422 2.38 24.75 15.63
C THR A 422 0.87 24.99 15.63
N LEU A 423 0.11 24.04 15.12
CA LEU A 423 -1.35 24.02 15.26
C LEU A 423 -1.71 23.33 16.58
N SER A 424 -2.82 23.74 17.19
CA SER A 424 -3.31 23.03 18.37
C SER A 424 -3.71 21.58 18.03
N PRO A 425 -3.59 20.63 18.97
CA PRO A 425 -3.99 19.24 18.74
C PRO A 425 -5.44 19.10 18.28
N GLU A 426 -6.34 19.97 18.72
CA GLU A 426 -7.76 19.98 18.34
C GLU A 426 -7.91 20.29 16.85
N VAL A 427 -7.22 21.30 16.36
CA VAL A 427 -7.21 21.67 14.92
C VAL A 427 -6.64 20.53 14.09
N VAL A 428 -5.49 19.98 14.48
CA VAL A 428 -4.88 18.84 13.77
C VAL A 428 -5.83 17.63 13.72
N ASN A 429 -6.50 17.32 14.84
CA ASN A 429 -7.46 16.21 14.90
C ASN A 429 -8.66 16.44 13.99
N GLU A 430 -9.15 17.66 13.91
CA GLU A 430 -10.27 18.01 13.03
C GLU A 430 -9.86 17.89 11.56
N LEU A 431 -8.70 18.43 11.16
CA LEU A 431 -8.17 18.27 9.79
C LEU A 431 -7.97 16.79 9.43
N ARG A 432 -7.43 16.00 10.39
CA ARG A 432 -7.23 14.56 10.21
C ARG A 432 -8.55 13.78 10.09
N ARG A 433 -9.63 14.26 10.66
CA ARG A 433 -10.97 13.68 10.52
C ARG A 433 -11.62 14.08 9.20
N GLN A 434 -11.48 15.33 8.78
CA GLN A 434 -12.09 15.87 7.56
C GLN A 434 -11.45 15.29 6.29
N THR A 435 -10.12 15.21 6.22
CA THR A 435 -9.40 14.77 5.02
C THR A 435 -9.88 13.40 4.49
N PRO A 436 -9.98 12.31 5.29
CA PRO A 436 -10.48 11.03 4.80
C PRO A 436 -11.94 11.06 4.37
N SER A 437 -12.77 11.88 4.99
CA SER A 437 -14.18 12.04 4.61
C SER A 437 -14.31 12.71 3.24
N LEU A 438 -13.57 13.78 3.01
CA LEU A 438 -13.50 14.46 1.71
C LEU A 438 -13.00 13.51 0.61
N MET A 439 -11.92 12.78 0.88
CA MET A 439 -11.35 11.81 -0.06
C MET A 439 -12.34 10.69 -0.40
N TRP A 440 -13.09 10.18 0.60
CA TRP A 440 -14.11 9.17 0.38
C TRP A 440 -15.22 9.67 -0.55
N GLN A 441 -15.69 10.90 -0.34
CA GLN A 441 -16.77 11.51 -1.10
C GLN A 441 -16.34 11.88 -2.52
N GLY A 442 -15.16 12.47 -2.69
CA GLY A 442 -14.71 13.03 -3.98
C GLY A 442 -13.87 12.08 -4.84
N ALA A 443 -13.05 11.21 -4.23
CA ALA A 443 -12.13 10.31 -4.92
C ALA A 443 -12.32 8.83 -4.54
N GLY A 444 -13.49 8.44 -4.02
CA GLY A 444 -13.83 7.09 -3.64
C GLY A 444 -14.02 6.14 -4.84
N ILE A 445 -14.93 5.16 -4.70
CA ILE A 445 -15.17 4.10 -5.69
C ILE A 445 -15.79 4.64 -6.99
N SER A 446 -16.68 5.62 -6.87
CA SER A 446 -17.34 6.28 -8.01
C SER A 446 -17.03 7.77 -7.98
N ARG A 447 -16.60 8.33 -9.08
CA ARG A 447 -16.04 9.70 -9.20
C ARG A 447 -16.69 10.44 -10.35
N ASN A 448 -16.67 11.78 -10.30
CA ASN A 448 -17.01 12.65 -11.42
C ASN A 448 -16.17 13.94 -11.37
N GLY A 449 -16.11 14.70 -12.49
CA GLY A 449 -15.25 15.87 -12.60
C GLY A 449 -15.54 16.92 -11.55
N SER A 450 -16.81 17.31 -11.37
CA SER A 450 -17.19 18.33 -10.39
C SER A 450 -16.86 17.93 -8.95
N GLY A 451 -17.04 16.65 -8.58
CA GLY A 451 -16.67 16.14 -7.26
C GLY A 451 -15.16 16.17 -7.03
N LEU A 452 -14.36 15.85 -8.05
CA LEU A 452 -12.88 15.89 -7.98
C LEU A 452 -12.35 17.34 -7.90
N GLU A 453 -12.94 18.27 -8.62
CA GLU A 453 -12.59 19.70 -8.55
C GLU A 453 -12.94 20.31 -7.18
N ASN A 454 -14.12 19.98 -6.65
CA ASN A 454 -14.52 20.40 -5.31
C ASN A 454 -13.58 19.82 -4.25
N LEU A 455 -13.26 18.51 -4.34
CA LEU A 455 -12.31 17.87 -3.45
C LEU A 455 -10.96 18.60 -3.44
N PHE A 456 -10.42 18.91 -4.63
CA PHE A 456 -9.14 19.62 -4.73
C PHE A 456 -9.20 20.99 -4.06
N SER A 457 -10.29 21.73 -4.26
CA SER A 457 -10.51 23.05 -3.65
C SER A 457 -10.59 22.96 -2.12
N GLU A 458 -11.31 21.97 -1.58
CA GLU A 458 -11.41 21.75 -0.13
C GLU A 458 -10.04 21.36 0.46
N LEU A 459 -9.27 20.50 -0.22
CA LEU A 459 -7.92 20.15 0.25
C LEU A 459 -6.95 21.35 0.22
N LEU A 460 -7.09 22.28 -0.70
CA LEU A 460 -6.34 23.54 -0.69
C LEU A 460 -6.73 24.42 0.52
N ASN A 461 -8.01 24.47 0.89
CA ASN A 461 -8.46 25.18 2.09
C ASN A 461 -7.85 24.56 3.36
N LEU A 462 -7.82 23.21 3.46
CA LEU A 462 -7.20 22.55 4.59
C LEU A 462 -5.67 22.79 4.64
N GLU A 463 -5.00 22.77 3.49
CA GLU A 463 -3.56 23.09 3.40
C GLU A 463 -3.25 24.50 3.89
N ALA A 464 -4.09 25.49 3.52
CA ALA A 464 -3.90 26.89 3.92
C ALA A 464 -3.91 27.10 5.44
N ILE A 465 -4.61 26.23 6.18
CA ILE A 465 -4.61 26.26 7.66
C ILE A 465 -3.22 25.91 8.24
N PHE A 466 -2.48 24.99 7.59
CA PHE A 466 -1.11 24.64 7.96
C PHE A 466 -0.10 25.73 7.56
N GLY A 467 -0.31 26.40 6.46
CA GLY A 467 0.63 27.34 5.84
C GLY A 467 1.91 26.66 5.31
N LYS A 468 2.63 25.95 6.16
CA LYS A 468 3.85 25.19 5.82
C LYS A 468 3.83 23.80 6.46
N ALA A 469 4.63 22.88 5.90
CA ALA A 469 4.77 21.52 6.41
C ALA A 469 5.20 21.49 7.89
N PRO A 470 4.44 20.86 8.79
CA PRO A 470 4.75 20.83 10.22
C PRO A 470 5.82 19.75 10.55
N PHE A 471 6.39 19.85 11.76
CA PHE A 471 7.40 18.91 12.27
C PHE A 471 6.90 17.98 13.38
N GLU A 472 5.69 18.18 13.88
CA GLU A 472 5.05 17.24 14.81
C GLU A 472 4.46 16.08 14.01
N ARG A 473 4.67 14.83 14.44
CA ARG A 473 4.33 13.62 13.68
C ARG A 473 2.89 13.63 13.19
N ARG A 474 1.93 13.82 14.09
CA ARG A 474 0.51 13.72 13.75
C ARG A 474 0.07 14.81 12.77
N ALA A 475 0.59 16.02 12.97
CA ALA A 475 0.37 17.14 12.06
C ALA A 475 1.03 16.88 10.69
N ARG A 476 2.28 16.34 10.68
CA ARG A 476 2.98 15.97 9.42
C ARG A 476 2.27 14.87 8.65
N GLU A 477 1.80 13.82 9.31
CA GLU A 477 0.98 12.79 8.67
C GLU A 477 -0.28 13.40 8.05
N THR A 478 -0.96 14.31 8.75
CA THR A 478 -2.17 14.99 8.24
C THR A 478 -1.85 15.88 7.05
N TRP A 479 -0.76 16.64 7.10
CA TRP A 479 -0.22 17.37 5.96
C TRP A 479 0.02 16.45 4.76
N ASN A 480 0.72 15.33 4.96
CA ASN A 480 1.02 14.37 3.91
C ASN A 480 -0.26 13.81 3.28
N MET A 481 -1.28 13.50 4.09
CA MET A 481 -2.58 13.07 3.59
C MET A 481 -3.23 14.13 2.68
N ILE A 482 -3.16 15.40 3.05
CA ILE A 482 -3.69 16.51 2.23
C ILE A 482 -2.90 16.63 0.91
N GLN A 483 -1.57 16.63 0.97
CA GLN A 483 -0.73 16.76 -0.23
C GLN A 483 -0.94 15.60 -1.22
N LEU A 484 -0.96 14.37 -0.71
CA LEU A 484 -1.21 13.20 -1.56
C LEU A 484 -2.66 13.17 -2.07
N GLY A 485 -3.62 13.58 -1.25
CA GLY A 485 -5.02 13.73 -1.66
C GLY A 485 -5.19 14.69 -2.84
N LYS A 486 -4.49 15.83 -2.82
CA LYS A 486 -4.45 16.77 -3.95
C LYS A 486 -3.89 16.11 -5.21
N ALA A 487 -2.78 15.38 -5.10
CA ALA A 487 -2.16 14.70 -6.23
C ALA A 487 -3.06 13.59 -6.81
N ILE A 488 -3.76 12.82 -5.96
CA ILE A 488 -4.76 11.83 -6.38
C ILE A 488 -5.94 12.50 -7.10
N SER A 489 -6.48 13.59 -6.53
CA SER A 489 -7.67 14.26 -7.11
C SER A 489 -7.39 14.82 -8.50
N ILE A 490 -6.24 15.48 -8.72
CA ILE A 490 -5.87 15.98 -10.04
C ILE A 490 -5.55 14.86 -11.03
N SER A 491 -4.89 13.76 -10.60
CA SER A 491 -4.63 12.60 -11.46
C SER A 491 -5.94 11.94 -11.89
N ALA A 492 -6.89 11.77 -10.96
CA ALA A 492 -8.21 11.23 -11.24
C ALA A 492 -9.07 12.15 -12.13
N ASN A 493 -8.92 13.47 -11.99
CA ASN A 493 -9.62 14.42 -12.87
C ASN A 493 -9.01 14.46 -14.27
N TYR A 494 -7.68 14.34 -14.36
CA TYR A 494 -6.95 14.34 -15.64
C TYR A 494 -7.31 13.15 -16.51
N ARG A 495 -7.47 11.93 -15.94
CA ARG A 495 -7.86 10.71 -16.67
C ARG A 495 -9.37 10.71 -16.96
N THR A 496 -9.76 10.97 -18.20
CA THR A 496 -11.16 11.06 -18.66
C THR A 496 -11.63 9.76 -19.30
N GLU A 497 -11.53 8.65 -18.57
CA GLU A 497 -12.05 7.32 -18.90
C GLU A 497 -12.43 6.55 -17.63
N SER A 498 -12.99 5.34 -17.76
CA SER A 498 -13.11 4.36 -16.68
C SER A 498 -12.30 3.11 -17.02
N ARG A 499 -11.45 2.68 -16.04
CA ARG A 499 -10.54 1.53 -16.19
C ARG A 499 -10.18 0.98 -14.82
N GLY A 500 -10.33 -0.33 -14.61
CA GLY A 500 -9.98 -1.00 -13.35
C GLY A 500 -10.58 -0.30 -12.14
N ALA A 501 -9.74 0.09 -11.18
CA ALA A 501 -10.16 0.76 -9.96
C ALA A 501 -10.54 2.25 -10.14
N HIS A 502 -10.30 2.85 -11.30
CA HIS A 502 -10.69 4.21 -11.61
C HIS A 502 -12.01 4.24 -12.39
N PHE A 503 -13.10 4.60 -11.72
CA PHE A 503 -14.43 4.68 -12.34
C PHE A 503 -14.96 6.13 -12.31
N ARG A 504 -15.21 6.69 -13.50
CA ARG A 504 -15.75 8.03 -13.76
C ARG A 504 -17.20 7.91 -14.24
N GLU A 505 -18.16 8.43 -13.46
CA GLU A 505 -19.60 8.43 -13.85
C GLU A 505 -19.83 9.28 -15.12
N ASP A 506 -19.05 10.34 -15.29
CA ASP A 506 -19.09 11.24 -16.45
C ASP A 506 -18.30 10.72 -17.66
N PHE A 507 -17.38 9.76 -17.47
CA PHE A 507 -16.63 9.05 -18.51
C PHE A 507 -16.66 7.54 -18.27
N PRO A 508 -17.83 6.85 -18.35
CA PRO A 508 -17.98 5.46 -17.91
C PRO A 508 -17.33 4.42 -18.84
N LYS A 509 -16.86 4.86 -20.00
CA LYS A 509 -16.23 3.95 -21.00
C LYS A 509 -14.72 4.04 -20.93
N ARG A 510 -14.07 2.91 -21.24
CA ARG A 510 -12.63 2.81 -21.48
C ARG A 510 -12.27 3.50 -22.80
N ASP A 511 -11.12 4.18 -22.84
CA ASP A 511 -10.57 4.84 -24.01
C ASP A 511 -9.09 4.48 -24.21
N ASP A 512 -8.85 3.36 -24.94
CA ASP A 512 -7.49 2.87 -25.20
C ASP A 512 -6.69 3.78 -26.13
N ILE A 513 -7.34 4.64 -26.91
CA ILE A 513 -6.64 5.55 -27.84
C ILE A 513 -5.89 6.62 -27.04
N ARG A 514 -6.57 7.20 -26.06
CA ARG A 514 -6.01 8.34 -25.27
C ARG A 514 -5.30 7.86 -24.00
N TRP A 515 -5.77 6.77 -23.37
CA TRP A 515 -5.47 6.44 -22.00
C TRP A 515 -4.82 5.08 -21.76
N LYS A 516 -4.47 4.30 -22.82
CA LYS A 516 -3.64 3.10 -22.64
C LYS A 516 -2.18 3.51 -22.35
N ARG A 517 -2.00 4.32 -21.30
CA ARG A 517 -0.72 4.86 -20.85
C ARG A 517 -0.77 5.23 -19.37
N ASP A 518 0.40 5.30 -18.73
CA ASP A 518 0.51 5.84 -17.38
C ASP A 518 0.12 7.33 -17.33
N THR A 519 -0.51 7.72 -16.22
CA THR A 519 -0.62 9.12 -15.81
C THR A 519 0.63 9.43 -14.99
N THR A 520 1.54 10.24 -15.52
CA THR A 520 2.77 10.61 -14.82
C THR A 520 2.74 12.09 -14.45
N LEU A 521 3.08 12.42 -13.22
CA LEU A 521 3.17 13.79 -12.72
C LEU A 521 4.43 14.04 -11.89
N ILE A 522 4.85 15.30 -11.85
CA ILE A 522 5.88 15.81 -10.92
C ILE A 522 5.32 17.01 -10.16
N TYR A 523 5.90 17.29 -8.99
CA TYR A 523 5.65 18.53 -8.25
C TYR A 523 6.88 19.44 -8.36
N LYS A 524 6.71 20.61 -8.95
CA LYS A 524 7.80 21.56 -9.16
C LYS A 524 7.28 23.00 -9.04
N ASN A 525 8.02 23.83 -8.31
CA ASN A 525 7.69 25.25 -8.12
C ASN A 525 6.24 25.48 -7.62
N GLY A 526 5.80 24.66 -6.65
CA GLY A 526 4.47 24.77 -6.06
C GLY A 526 3.32 24.23 -6.94
N LYS A 527 3.62 23.59 -8.08
CA LYS A 527 2.62 23.10 -9.03
C LYS A 527 2.81 21.63 -9.38
N HIS A 528 1.70 20.93 -9.59
CA HIS A 528 1.69 19.61 -10.19
C HIS A 528 1.72 19.75 -11.72
N ILE A 529 2.62 19.02 -12.38
CA ILE A 529 2.82 19.07 -13.83
C ILE A 529 2.71 17.62 -14.35
N PHE A 530 1.82 17.40 -15.31
CA PHE A 530 1.73 16.12 -16.03
C PHE A 530 2.79 16.03 -17.11
N LEU A 531 3.39 14.84 -17.27
CA LEU A 531 4.45 14.53 -18.24
C LEU A 531 3.91 13.71 -19.42
#